data_ed7ab73521f41a05c74f7cb7c4170e48
#
_entry.id   ed7ab73521f41a05c74f7cb7c4170e48
#
_cell.length_a   1.000
_cell.length_b   1.000
_cell.length_c   1.000
_cell.angle_alpha   90.00
_cell.angle_beta   90.00
_cell.angle_gamma   90.00
#
_symmetry.space_group_name_H-M   'P 1'
#
loop_
_entity.id
_entity.type
_entity.pdbx_description
1 polymer ?
#
loop_
_entity_poly.entity_id
_entity_poly.type
_entity_poly.pdbx_seq_one_letter_code
_entity_poly.pdbx_strand_id
1 'polypeptide(L)'
;MSHDARARLSDLRRTFHRHPEPGWREFQTTARVVEELERIGVDEIAVGREALATDARMAVPDDDEIQPWLDRARRAGVSDDLLERTAGGHTGVVATLSQGEGPCIGLRVDLDAISIHESEERDHRPEAEGFRSEHDGYMHACGHDAHLAIALGTLEAVKQSAFEGTLKVLFQPAEEISGGGKAMAESGHLDGVDYLFALHVGLDHPTGEIVAGVESPLAMAHLTATFEGASAHAGKAPNEGANAMQAAAVAIQNAYGIARHRDGATRVNVGRIEGGSASNVIAEEVTIDAEVRGETTALMTYARTELERILYAAAELHDCDVTPHVISESPCVDSHPALQEVVGNVAWGVDGVEHVIPSEEFGVSEDGTYLMQQVQDAGGLASYVLVGTDHPTSHHTPTFDIDEESLAIGVNILSETFVELSRRRP
;
A
#
# COMPACT_ATOMS: atom_id res chain seq x y z
N MET A 1 -10.04 17.99 -20.03
CA MET A 1 -9.06 18.91 -19.35
C MET A 1 -8.35 19.84 -20.35
N SER A 2 -7.92 21.08 -19.92
CA SER A 2 -7.12 21.99 -20.74
C SER A 2 -5.67 21.50 -20.91
N HIS A 3 -4.94 22.01 -21.90
CA HIS A 3 -3.52 21.71 -22.12
C HIS A 3 -2.67 22.07 -20.88
N ASP A 4 -2.91 23.27 -20.32
CA ASP A 4 -2.15 23.73 -19.13
C ASP A 4 -2.38 22.83 -17.90
N ALA A 5 -3.60 22.31 -17.73
CA ALA A 5 -3.90 21.37 -16.65
C ALA A 5 -3.20 20.02 -16.85
N ARG A 6 -3.11 19.51 -18.08
CA ARG A 6 -2.36 18.27 -18.36
C ARG A 6 -0.86 18.45 -18.10
N ALA A 7 -0.27 19.56 -18.60
CA ALA A 7 1.14 19.88 -18.36
C ALA A 7 1.45 19.95 -16.84
N ARG A 8 0.55 20.56 -16.06
CA ARG A 8 0.69 20.62 -14.60
C ARG A 8 0.66 19.24 -13.95
N LEU A 9 -0.21 18.32 -14.40
CA LEU A 9 -0.25 16.96 -13.85
C LEU A 9 1.06 16.22 -14.11
N SER A 10 1.62 16.34 -15.33
CA SER A 10 2.92 15.75 -15.65
C SER A 10 4.04 16.33 -14.81
N ASP A 11 4.09 17.66 -14.63
CA ASP A 11 5.09 18.33 -13.79
C ASP A 11 4.98 17.90 -12.33
N LEU A 12 3.76 17.74 -11.82
CA LEU A 12 3.50 17.29 -10.46
C LEU A 12 3.95 15.84 -10.26
N ARG A 13 3.55 14.93 -11.15
CA ARG A 13 4.01 13.54 -11.16
C ARG A 13 5.53 13.44 -11.17
N ARG A 14 6.19 14.17 -12.08
CA ARG A 14 7.65 14.19 -12.21
C ARG A 14 8.36 14.77 -10.99
N THR A 15 7.70 15.66 -10.27
CA THR A 15 8.22 16.18 -8.99
C THR A 15 8.23 15.12 -7.91
N PHE A 16 7.17 14.30 -7.79
CA PHE A 16 7.15 13.15 -6.89
C PHE A 16 8.16 12.10 -7.32
N HIS A 17 8.24 11.79 -8.62
CA HIS A 17 9.16 10.80 -9.17
C HIS A 17 10.63 11.06 -8.83
N ARG A 18 11.04 12.33 -8.81
CA ARG A 18 12.41 12.72 -8.43
C ARG A 18 12.75 12.46 -6.97
N HIS A 19 11.77 12.42 -6.08
CA HIS A 19 11.97 12.37 -4.63
C HIS A 19 11.26 11.19 -3.99
N PRO A 20 11.49 9.95 -4.49
CA PRO A 20 10.84 8.76 -3.96
C PRO A 20 11.30 8.51 -2.52
N GLU A 21 10.36 8.18 -1.65
CA GLU A 21 10.62 7.87 -0.26
C GLU A 21 9.93 6.55 0.12
N PRO A 22 10.63 5.62 0.81
CA PRO A 22 10.05 4.34 1.16
C PRO A 22 9.04 4.43 2.31
N GLY A 23 8.23 3.40 2.46
CA GLY A 23 7.18 3.32 3.46
C GLY A 23 7.60 3.74 4.87
N TRP A 24 6.74 4.52 5.54
CA TRP A 24 6.93 5.17 6.83
C TRP A 24 8.05 6.24 6.86
N ARG A 25 8.57 6.63 5.71
CA ARG A 25 9.69 7.60 5.56
C ARG A 25 9.38 8.69 4.53
N GLU A 26 8.10 8.86 4.14
CA GLU A 26 7.57 9.74 3.09
C GLU A 26 7.45 11.20 3.54
N PHE A 27 8.47 11.74 4.23
CA PHE A 27 8.42 13.08 4.86
C PHE A 27 8.34 14.22 3.86
N GLN A 28 9.14 14.19 2.78
CA GLN A 28 9.13 15.22 1.73
C GLN A 28 7.88 15.07 0.86
N THR A 29 7.48 13.84 0.56
CA THR A 29 6.26 13.50 -0.18
C THR A 29 5.04 14.05 0.55
N THR A 30 4.92 13.79 1.87
CA THR A 30 3.89 14.34 2.75
C THR A 30 3.88 15.86 2.72
N ALA A 31 5.06 16.50 2.84
CA ALA A 31 5.16 17.95 2.80
C ALA A 31 4.66 18.53 1.47
N ARG A 32 5.04 17.91 0.37
CA ARG A 32 4.59 18.31 -0.96
C ARG A 32 3.08 18.14 -1.15
N VAL A 33 2.51 17.03 -0.65
CA VAL A 33 1.06 16.82 -0.67
C VAL A 33 0.36 17.92 0.12
N VAL A 34 0.84 18.25 1.33
CA VAL A 34 0.25 19.34 2.16
C VAL A 34 0.32 20.69 1.45
N GLU A 35 1.48 21.05 0.85
CA GLU A 35 1.63 22.29 0.06
C GLU A 35 0.62 22.36 -1.09
N GLU A 36 0.40 21.26 -1.82
CA GLU A 36 -0.58 21.21 -2.90
C GLU A 36 -2.02 21.31 -2.40
N LEU A 37 -2.34 20.68 -1.28
CA LEU A 37 -3.66 20.77 -0.65
C LEU A 37 -3.96 22.19 -0.18
N GLU A 38 -2.99 22.87 0.42
CA GLU A 38 -3.11 24.30 0.81
C GLU A 38 -3.32 25.18 -0.42
N ARG A 39 -2.59 24.93 -1.52
CA ARG A 39 -2.73 25.63 -2.80
C ARG A 39 -4.14 25.41 -3.41
N ILE A 40 -4.63 24.17 -3.39
CA ILE A 40 -6.00 23.83 -3.83
C ILE A 40 -7.01 24.51 -2.92
N GLY A 41 -6.71 24.65 -1.63
CA GLY A 41 -7.56 25.27 -0.63
C GLY A 41 -8.71 24.34 -0.24
N VAL A 42 -8.39 23.15 0.23
CA VAL A 42 -9.35 22.23 0.87
C VAL A 42 -9.77 22.77 2.25
N ASP A 43 -10.84 22.23 2.83
CA ASP A 43 -11.40 22.77 4.08
C ASP A 43 -10.63 22.29 5.31
N GLU A 44 -10.14 21.02 5.30
CA GLU A 44 -9.41 20.43 6.41
C GLU A 44 -8.25 19.56 5.88
N ILE A 45 -7.12 19.57 6.63
CA ILE A 45 -5.95 18.72 6.36
C ILE A 45 -5.50 18.11 7.71
N ALA A 46 -5.78 16.83 7.88
CA ALA A 46 -5.21 16.03 8.97
C ALA A 46 -3.87 15.42 8.50
N VAL A 47 -2.83 15.49 9.33
CA VAL A 47 -1.49 15.00 9.00
C VAL A 47 -0.92 14.21 10.15
N GLY A 48 -0.20 13.15 9.83
CA GLY A 48 0.56 12.41 10.80
C GLY A 48 -0.32 11.62 11.76
N ARG A 49 -0.13 11.87 13.06
CA ARG A 49 -0.91 11.19 14.11
C ARG A 49 -2.41 11.51 14.08
N GLU A 50 -2.79 12.60 13.45
CA GLU A 50 -4.20 12.94 13.25
C GLU A 50 -4.82 12.14 12.10
N ALA A 51 -4.01 11.69 11.14
CA ALA A 51 -4.44 10.95 9.96
C ALA A 51 -4.39 9.43 10.13
N LEU A 52 -3.71 8.92 11.16
CA LEU A 52 -3.40 7.49 11.32
C LEU A 52 -3.67 7.00 12.75
N ALA A 53 -4.23 5.82 12.88
CA ALA A 53 -4.28 5.07 14.15
C ALA A 53 -2.88 4.51 14.47
N THR A 54 -2.17 5.12 15.42
CA THR A 54 -0.77 4.79 15.74
C THR A 54 -0.57 3.32 16.05
N ASP A 55 -1.46 2.71 16.84
CA ASP A 55 -1.34 1.32 17.31
C ASP A 55 -1.68 0.28 16.22
N ALA A 56 -2.28 0.71 15.11
CA ALA A 56 -2.63 -0.15 13.99
C ALA A 56 -1.58 -0.13 12.85
N ARG A 57 -0.50 0.63 13.00
CA ARG A 57 0.60 0.64 12.02
C ARG A 57 1.34 -0.69 12.04
N MET A 58 1.64 -1.22 10.86
CA MET A 58 2.37 -2.47 10.68
C MET A 58 3.70 -2.23 9.95
N ALA A 59 4.64 -3.16 10.09
CA ALA A 59 5.95 -3.10 9.44
C ALA A 59 6.69 -1.76 9.67
N VAL A 60 6.52 -1.15 10.83
CA VAL A 60 7.18 0.14 11.13
C VAL A 60 8.67 -0.11 11.32
N PRO A 61 9.54 0.59 10.55
CA PRO A 61 10.98 0.47 10.69
C PRO A 61 11.47 1.00 12.04
N ASP A 62 12.68 0.60 12.42
CA ASP A 62 13.33 1.13 13.60
C ASP A 62 13.69 2.63 13.46
N ASP A 63 13.85 3.32 14.58
CA ASP A 63 14.14 4.76 14.58
C ASP A 63 15.43 5.13 13.84
N ASP A 64 16.43 4.25 13.83
CA ASP A 64 17.70 4.45 13.10
C ASP A 64 17.52 4.35 11.57
N GLU A 65 16.47 3.70 11.08
CA GLU A 65 16.09 3.69 9.66
C GLU A 65 15.21 4.90 9.28
N ILE A 66 14.39 5.40 10.21
CA ILE A 66 13.50 6.55 9.98
C ILE A 66 14.27 7.87 10.05
N GLN A 67 15.16 8.03 11.02
CA GLN A 67 15.84 9.29 11.32
C GLN A 67 16.63 9.88 10.13
N PRO A 68 17.34 9.11 9.31
CA PRO A 68 18.06 9.65 8.15
C PRO A 68 17.15 10.35 7.12
N TRP A 69 15.91 9.86 6.94
CA TRP A 69 14.93 10.43 6.03
C TRP A 69 14.30 11.71 6.60
N LEU A 70 13.99 11.72 7.88
CA LEU A 70 13.54 12.92 8.57
C LEU A 70 14.59 14.03 8.52
N ASP A 71 15.89 13.72 8.71
CA ASP A 71 16.97 14.66 8.58
C ASP A 71 17.19 15.14 7.13
N ARG A 72 16.91 14.29 6.13
CA ARG A 72 16.89 14.67 4.72
C ARG A 72 15.78 15.66 4.44
N ALA A 73 14.57 15.39 4.90
CA ALA A 73 13.42 16.29 4.74
C ALA A 73 13.67 17.65 5.38
N ARG A 74 14.29 17.69 6.57
CA ARG A 74 14.72 18.94 7.22
C ARG A 74 15.71 19.72 6.36
N ARG A 75 16.70 19.06 5.77
CA ARG A 75 17.67 19.71 4.85
C ARG A 75 17.03 20.19 3.56
N ALA A 76 15.97 19.52 3.10
CA ALA A 76 15.18 19.95 1.95
C ALA A 76 14.25 21.13 2.25
N GLY A 77 14.14 21.56 3.51
CA GLY A 77 13.37 22.74 3.92
C GLY A 77 11.96 22.45 4.42
N VAL A 78 11.63 21.19 4.69
CA VAL A 78 10.35 20.85 5.35
C VAL A 78 10.33 21.51 6.74
N SER A 79 9.19 22.13 7.09
CA SER A 79 9.05 22.88 8.33
C SER A 79 9.17 22.00 9.57
N ASP A 80 9.73 22.53 10.65
CA ASP A 80 9.86 21.79 11.92
C ASP A 80 8.50 21.35 12.48
N ASP A 81 7.45 22.15 12.32
CA ASP A 81 6.07 21.79 12.71
C ASP A 81 5.61 20.53 12.01
N LEU A 82 5.77 20.45 10.70
CA LEU A 82 5.37 19.28 9.92
C LEU A 82 6.21 18.04 10.27
N LEU A 83 7.52 18.22 10.47
CA LEU A 83 8.42 17.14 10.89
C LEU A 83 8.06 16.61 12.30
N GLU A 84 7.57 17.47 13.21
CA GLU A 84 7.09 17.05 14.52
C GLU A 84 5.80 16.23 14.41
N ARG A 85 4.83 16.67 13.58
CA ARG A 85 3.57 15.95 13.34
C ARG A 85 3.76 14.58 12.70
N THR A 86 4.77 14.46 11.82
CA THR A 86 5.09 13.21 11.10
C THR A 86 6.16 12.35 11.79
N ALA A 87 6.72 12.81 12.92
CA ALA A 87 7.78 12.11 13.63
C ALA A 87 7.44 10.64 13.94
N GLY A 88 8.45 9.76 13.83
CA GLY A 88 8.29 8.31 14.01
C GLY A 88 7.54 7.65 12.84
N GLY A 89 7.60 8.25 11.64
CA GLY A 89 7.03 7.68 10.42
C GLY A 89 5.51 7.86 10.28
N HIS A 90 4.90 8.83 10.94
CA HIS A 90 3.47 9.13 10.76
C HIS A 90 3.27 10.03 9.53
N THR A 91 3.49 9.51 8.34
CA THR A 91 3.54 10.30 7.09
C THR A 91 2.21 10.40 6.33
N GLY A 92 1.12 9.81 6.85
CA GLY A 92 -0.21 9.88 6.23
C GLY A 92 -0.84 11.27 6.26
N VAL A 93 -1.70 11.54 5.26
CA VAL A 93 -2.48 12.77 5.13
C VAL A 93 -3.92 12.44 4.79
N VAL A 94 -4.88 13.19 5.37
CA VAL A 94 -6.28 13.15 4.96
C VAL A 94 -6.75 14.56 4.67
N ALA A 95 -7.23 14.79 3.44
CA ALA A 95 -7.81 16.05 3.00
C ALA A 95 -9.32 15.96 2.93
N THR A 96 -10.03 16.99 3.37
CA THR A 96 -11.49 17.10 3.27
C THR A 96 -11.89 18.34 2.47
N LEU A 97 -12.72 18.13 1.45
CA LEU A 97 -13.35 19.18 0.64
C LEU A 97 -14.87 19.02 0.72
N SER A 98 -15.58 20.05 1.21
CA SER A 98 -17.03 20.03 1.37
C SER A 98 -17.70 21.06 0.46
N GLN A 99 -18.67 20.63 -0.34
CA GLN A 99 -19.39 21.47 -1.29
C GLN A 99 -20.89 21.17 -1.22
N GLY A 100 -21.60 21.77 -0.25
CA GLY A 100 -23.05 21.58 -0.09
C GLY A 100 -23.41 20.28 0.65
N GLU A 101 -24.70 19.89 0.51
CA GLU A 101 -25.24 18.66 1.09
C GLU A 101 -25.21 17.54 0.06
N GLY A 102 -24.74 16.35 0.44
CA GLY A 102 -24.65 15.19 -0.45
C GLY A 102 -23.88 14.04 0.19
N PRO A 103 -23.52 13.00 -0.57
CA PRO A 103 -22.79 11.87 -0.05
C PRO A 103 -21.36 12.25 0.38
N CYS A 104 -20.81 11.44 1.29
CA CYS A 104 -19.40 11.46 1.61
C CYS A 104 -18.66 10.44 0.73
N ILE A 105 -17.74 10.92 -0.10
CA ILE A 105 -16.93 10.09 -0.99
C ILE A 105 -15.49 10.08 -0.50
N GLY A 106 -14.90 8.90 -0.39
CA GLY A 106 -13.48 8.70 -0.10
C GLY A 106 -12.70 8.36 -1.37
N LEU A 107 -11.50 8.88 -1.50
CA LEU A 107 -10.50 8.45 -2.49
C LEU A 107 -9.21 8.10 -1.76
N ARG A 108 -8.75 6.86 -1.89
CA ARG A 108 -7.47 6.40 -1.35
C ARG A 108 -6.42 6.38 -2.44
N VAL A 109 -5.25 6.93 -2.14
CA VAL A 109 -4.01 6.79 -2.92
C VAL A 109 -2.84 6.56 -1.97
N ASP A 110 -1.73 6.04 -2.49
CA ASP A 110 -0.50 5.73 -1.77
C ASP A 110 0.59 6.78 -1.96
N LEU A 111 1.54 6.82 -1.01
CA LEU A 111 2.59 7.83 -0.97
C LEU A 111 3.98 7.30 -1.29
N ASP A 112 4.23 6.02 -0.98
CA ASP A 112 5.56 5.46 -0.86
C ASP A 112 6.16 4.97 -2.18
N ALA A 113 7.43 4.66 -2.12
CA ALA A 113 8.23 4.14 -3.21
C ALA A 113 9.01 2.91 -2.74
N ILE A 114 9.58 2.16 -3.67
CA ILE A 114 10.29 0.91 -3.40
C ILE A 114 11.81 1.03 -3.51
N SER A 115 12.51 0.09 -2.86
CA SER A 115 13.96 -0.01 -2.91
C SER A 115 14.43 -0.60 -4.24
N ILE A 116 14.45 0.22 -5.29
CA ILE A 116 14.98 -0.11 -6.63
C ILE A 116 15.89 1.02 -7.07
N HIS A 117 17.08 0.66 -7.57
CA HIS A 117 17.97 1.62 -8.22
C HIS A 117 17.45 1.89 -9.64
N GLU A 118 16.99 3.11 -9.89
CA GLU A 118 16.46 3.51 -11.18
C GLU A 118 17.55 3.56 -12.26
N SER A 119 17.22 3.14 -13.47
CA SER A 119 18.15 3.07 -14.60
C SER A 119 18.74 4.44 -14.96
N GLU A 120 20.06 4.46 -15.19
CA GLU A 120 20.82 5.61 -15.69
C GLU A 120 21.02 5.56 -17.22
N GLU A 121 20.37 4.61 -17.89
CA GLU A 121 20.48 4.47 -19.32
C GLU A 121 19.78 5.61 -20.07
N ARG A 122 20.42 6.09 -21.15
CA ARG A 122 19.97 7.30 -21.86
C ARG A 122 18.64 7.15 -22.60
N ASP A 123 18.17 5.94 -22.80
CA ASP A 123 16.87 5.61 -23.39
C ASP A 123 15.77 5.46 -22.36
N HIS A 124 16.12 5.46 -21.06
CA HIS A 124 15.15 5.60 -19.98
C HIS A 124 14.63 7.04 -19.92
N ARG A 125 13.32 7.25 -20.15
CA ARG A 125 12.73 8.59 -20.30
C ARG A 125 12.98 9.49 -19.08
N PRO A 126 12.83 9.03 -17.82
CA PRO A 126 13.14 9.84 -16.63
C PRO A 126 14.58 10.39 -16.64
N GLU A 127 15.57 9.57 -17.04
CA GLU A 127 16.97 10.04 -17.20
C GLU A 127 17.10 11.01 -18.36
N ALA A 128 16.52 10.67 -19.52
CA ALA A 128 16.60 11.47 -20.75
C ALA A 128 15.99 12.88 -20.60
N GLU A 129 14.89 12.98 -19.85
CA GLU A 129 14.13 14.22 -19.64
C GLU A 129 14.44 14.91 -18.30
N GLY A 130 15.35 14.33 -17.50
CA GLY A 130 15.89 14.96 -16.27
C GLY A 130 14.92 14.95 -15.10
N PHE A 131 14.09 13.90 -14.97
CA PHE A 131 13.24 13.71 -13.79
C PHE A 131 13.45 12.37 -13.08
N ARG A 132 14.55 11.65 -13.38
CA ARG A 132 14.98 10.45 -12.66
C ARG A 132 15.10 10.71 -11.15
N SER A 133 14.93 9.66 -10.37
CA SER A 133 15.11 9.69 -8.91
C SER A 133 16.43 10.36 -8.48
N GLU A 134 16.34 11.29 -7.56
CA GLU A 134 17.47 11.90 -6.86
C GLU A 134 17.82 11.16 -5.55
N HIS A 135 17.07 10.12 -5.20
CA HIS A 135 17.27 9.25 -4.04
C HIS A 135 17.83 7.90 -4.49
N ASP A 136 19.16 7.80 -4.55
CA ASP A 136 19.85 6.59 -4.97
C ASP A 136 19.34 5.35 -4.24
N GLY A 137 19.01 4.29 -5.02
CA GLY A 137 18.46 3.04 -4.51
C GLY A 137 16.94 3.05 -4.27
N TYR A 138 16.22 4.14 -4.58
CA TYR A 138 14.77 4.20 -4.46
C TYR A 138 14.13 4.78 -5.73
N MET A 139 12.95 4.29 -6.07
CA MET A 139 12.22 4.67 -7.28
C MET A 139 10.73 4.49 -7.10
N HIS A 140 9.91 5.36 -7.70
CA HIS A 140 8.48 5.10 -7.91
C HIS A 140 8.26 4.10 -9.06
N ALA A 141 8.58 2.82 -8.82
CA ALA A 141 8.46 1.76 -9.82
C ALA A 141 7.12 1.00 -9.74
N CYS A 142 6.14 1.55 -8.99
CA CYS A 142 4.76 1.07 -8.93
C CYS A 142 3.73 2.11 -9.40
N GLY A 143 4.16 3.35 -9.69
CA GLY A 143 3.28 4.39 -10.21
C GLY A 143 2.58 5.24 -9.15
N HIS A 144 2.98 5.16 -7.87
CA HIS A 144 2.38 5.95 -6.79
C HIS A 144 2.55 7.47 -6.99
N ASP A 145 3.60 7.90 -7.66
CA ASP A 145 3.77 9.29 -8.13
C ASP A 145 2.64 9.75 -9.07
N ALA A 146 2.13 8.84 -9.91
CA ALA A 146 0.95 9.08 -10.75
C ALA A 146 -0.34 9.08 -9.93
N HIS A 147 -0.47 8.18 -8.94
CA HIS A 147 -1.63 8.14 -8.04
C HIS A 147 -1.78 9.47 -7.30
N LEU A 148 -0.68 10.02 -6.79
CA LEU A 148 -0.64 11.34 -6.15
C LEU A 148 -1.07 12.46 -7.09
N ALA A 149 -0.55 12.48 -8.33
CA ALA A 149 -0.92 13.49 -9.32
C ALA A 149 -2.39 13.38 -9.72
N ILE A 150 -2.92 12.17 -9.90
CA ILE A 150 -4.33 11.92 -10.21
C ILE A 150 -5.22 12.38 -9.04
N ALA A 151 -4.89 12.05 -7.79
CA ALA A 151 -5.68 12.43 -6.62
C ALA A 151 -5.76 13.96 -6.44
N LEU A 152 -4.62 14.64 -6.52
CA LEU A 152 -4.55 16.11 -6.42
C LEU A 152 -5.27 16.79 -7.60
N GLY A 153 -5.13 16.26 -8.81
CA GLY A 153 -5.86 16.71 -9.98
C GLY A 153 -7.37 16.50 -9.86
N THR A 154 -7.79 15.37 -9.29
CA THR A 154 -9.20 15.07 -9.01
C THR A 154 -9.79 16.05 -7.99
N LEU A 155 -9.08 16.36 -6.91
CA LEU A 155 -9.50 17.40 -5.95
C LEU A 155 -9.69 18.76 -6.61
N GLU A 156 -8.74 19.18 -7.48
CA GLU A 156 -8.86 20.43 -8.23
C GLU A 156 -10.08 20.43 -9.18
N ALA A 157 -10.31 19.34 -9.90
CA ALA A 157 -11.43 19.19 -10.82
C ALA A 157 -12.77 19.18 -10.09
N VAL A 158 -12.89 18.42 -9.00
CA VAL A 158 -14.10 18.36 -8.18
C VAL A 158 -14.43 19.72 -7.58
N LYS A 159 -13.44 20.43 -7.02
CA LYS A 159 -13.63 21.78 -6.48
C LYS A 159 -14.19 22.78 -7.47
N GLN A 160 -13.89 22.63 -8.77
CA GLN A 160 -14.35 23.50 -9.84
C GLN A 160 -15.64 23.00 -10.52
N SER A 161 -16.15 21.85 -10.12
CA SER A 161 -17.31 21.19 -10.72
C SER A 161 -18.64 21.52 -10.03
N ALA A 162 -19.70 20.87 -10.47
CA ALA A 162 -21.02 20.89 -9.83
C ALA A 162 -21.21 19.75 -8.80
N PHE A 163 -20.14 19.30 -8.18
CA PHE A 163 -20.16 18.32 -7.12
C PHE A 163 -20.89 18.88 -5.89
N GLU A 164 -21.77 18.10 -5.29
CA GLU A 164 -22.43 18.41 -4.00
C GLU A 164 -22.18 17.25 -3.03
N GLY A 165 -21.56 17.52 -1.88
CA GLY A 165 -21.22 16.53 -0.86
C GLY A 165 -19.87 16.80 -0.22
N THR A 166 -19.28 15.75 0.36
CA THR A 166 -17.95 15.78 0.96
C THR A 166 -17.02 14.83 0.23
N LEU A 167 -15.87 15.31 -0.21
CA LEU A 167 -14.78 14.48 -0.75
C LEU A 167 -13.67 14.42 0.30
N LYS A 168 -13.33 13.20 0.74
CA LYS A 168 -12.14 12.92 1.56
C LYS A 168 -11.09 12.24 0.70
N VAL A 169 -9.88 12.76 0.65
CA VAL A 169 -8.74 12.09 -0.02
C VAL A 169 -7.77 11.62 1.04
N LEU A 170 -7.52 10.32 1.03
CA LEU A 170 -6.69 9.62 2.00
C LEU A 170 -5.37 9.25 1.31
N PHE A 171 -4.30 9.96 1.64
CA PHE A 171 -2.95 9.71 1.16
C PHE A 171 -2.27 8.74 2.12
N GLN A 172 -2.29 7.48 1.77
CA GLN A 172 -1.83 6.37 2.60
C GLN A 172 -0.33 6.17 2.49
N PRO A 173 0.42 6.11 3.61
CA PRO A 173 1.83 5.71 3.61
C PRO A 173 1.99 4.19 3.57
N ALA A 174 3.19 3.72 3.25
CA ALA A 174 3.68 2.36 3.47
C ALA A 174 2.82 1.25 2.84
N GLU A 175 2.32 1.46 1.61
CA GLU A 175 1.58 0.45 0.86
C GLU A 175 2.47 -0.73 0.46
N GLU A 176 3.68 -0.46 -0.07
CA GLU A 176 4.63 -1.45 -0.61
C GLU A 176 5.10 -2.50 0.43
N ILE A 177 4.90 -2.20 1.70
CA ILE A 177 5.18 -3.11 2.81
C ILE A 177 3.91 -3.57 3.53
N SER A 178 2.74 -3.28 2.98
CA SER A 178 1.41 -3.56 3.56
C SER A 178 1.31 -3.06 5.00
N GLY A 179 1.78 -1.83 5.25
CA GLY A 179 1.94 -1.29 6.59
C GLY A 179 0.91 -0.23 6.98
N GLY A 180 0.44 0.57 6.03
CA GLY A 180 -0.33 1.79 6.27
C GLY A 180 -1.83 1.66 6.19
N GLY A 181 -2.35 0.71 5.39
CA GLY A 181 -3.77 0.59 5.10
C GLY A 181 -4.63 0.40 6.35
N LYS A 182 -4.23 -0.51 7.26
CA LYS A 182 -4.93 -0.73 8.51
C LYS A 182 -4.95 0.52 9.41
N ALA A 183 -3.80 1.18 9.54
CA ALA A 183 -3.68 2.40 10.35
C ALA A 183 -4.54 3.54 9.82
N MET A 184 -4.68 3.65 8.52
CA MET A 184 -5.56 4.64 7.90
C MET A 184 -7.04 4.24 8.01
N ALA A 185 -7.39 2.98 7.84
CA ALA A 185 -8.75 2.49 8.02
C ALA A 185 -9.28 2.72 9.45
N GLU A 186 -8.45 2.42 10.47
CA GLU A 186 -8.83 2.55 11.88
C GLU A 186 -8.69 3.99 12.43
N SER A 187 -8.31 4.97 11.60
CA SER A 187 -8.10 6.37 12.01
C SER A 187 -9.39 7.13 12.39
N GLY A 188 -10.57 6.61 12.01
CA GLY A 188 -11.87 7.27 12.15
C GLY A 188 -12.23 8.21 10.99
N HIS A 189 -11.33 8.47 10.04
CA HIS A 189 -11.63 9.34 8.89
C HIS A 189 -12.62 8.72 7.89
N LEU A 190 -12.82 7.42 7.94
CA LEU A 190 -13.81 6.71 7.11
C LEU A 190 -15.23 6.73 7.70
N ASP A 191 -15.42 7.27 8.90
CA ASP A 191 -16.74 7.37 9.49
C ASP A 191 -17.67 8.22 8.61
N GLY A 192 -18.82 7.61 8.25
CA GLY A 192 -19.83 8.24 7.40
C GLY A 192 -19.46 8.35 5.91
N VAL A 193 -18.44 7.63 5.45
CA VAL A 193 -18.13 7.51 4.02
C VAL A 193 -19.14 6.58 3.37
N ASP A 194 -19.90 7.08 2.39
CA ASP A 194 -20.90 6.33 1.63
C ASP A 194 -20.27 5.53 0.49
N TYR A 195 -19.26 6.13 -0.16
CA TYR A 195 -18.56 5.55 -1.32
C TYR A 195 -17.06 5.71 -1.16
N LEU A 196 -16.30 4.62 -1.28
CA LEU A 196 -14.84 4.66 -1.29
C LEU A 196 -14.28 4.20 -2.63
N PHE A 197 -13.32 4.93 -3.13
CA PHE A 197 -12.53 4.53 -4.30
C PHE A 197 -11.06 4.41 -3.92
N ALA A 198 -10.42 3.36 -4.42
CA ALA A 198 -8.97 3.27 -4.52
C ALA A 198 -8.61 3.16 -6.02
N LEU A 199 -7.38 3.48 -6.37
CA LEU A 199 -6.93 3.37 -7.77
C LEU A 199 -5.52 2.79 -7.84
N HIS A 200 -5.23 2.16 -8.99
CA HIS A 200 -3.87 1.86 -9.41
C HIS A 200 -3.70 2.13 -10.89
N VAL A 201 -2.48 2.50 -11.30
CA VAL A 201 -2.15 2.70 -12.72
C VAL A 201 -1.46 1.47 -13.30
N GLY A 202 -1.66 1.20 -14.58
CA GLY A 202 -1.00 0.13 -15.33
C GLY A 202 -1.52 -1.27 -15.01
N LEU A 203 -0.71 -2.11 -14.36
CA LEU A 203 -1.01 -3.53 -14.09
C LEU A 203 -1.41 -4.30 -15.34
N ASP A 204 -0.55 -4.21 -16.38
CA ASP A 204 -0.70 -4.86 -17.70
C ASP A 204 -1.85 -4.31 -18.58
N HIS A 205 -2.50 -3.21 -18.17
CA HIS A 205 -3.51 -2.51 -18.97
C HIS A 205 -2.88 -1.33 -19.73
N PRO A 206 -3.07 -1.24 -21.06
CA PRO A 206 -2.54 -0.12 -21.87
C PRO A 206 -3.28 1.19 -21.60
N THR A 207 -2.68 2.31 -22.00
CA THR A 207 -3.33 3.63 -21.98
C THR A 207 -4.67 3.59 -22.69
N GLY A 208 -5.72 4.12 -22.05
CA GLY A 208 -7.08 4.12 -22.57
C GLY A 208 -7.93 2.89 -22.19
N GLU A 209 -7.36 1.91 -21.52
CA GLU A 209 -8.11 0.79 -20.92
C GLU A 209 -8.40 1.07 -19.44
N ILE A 210 -9.63 0.82 -19.02
CA ILE A 210 -10.10 1.05 -17.65
C ILE A 210 -10.73 -0.22 -17.09
N VAL A 211 -10.30 -0.65 -15.90
CA VAL A 211 -11.00 -1.67 -15.12
C VAL A 211 -11.84 -0.97 -14.06
N ALA A 212 -13.16 -1.10 -14.15
CA ALA A 212 -14.08 -0.36 -13.28
C ALA A 212 -14.14 -0.89 -11.84
N GLY A 213 -13.61 -2.08 -11.61
CA GLY A 213 -13.43 -2.63 -10.28
C GLY A 213 -12.67 -3.96 -10.30
N VAL A 214 -11.95 -4.25 -9.23
CA VAL A 214 -11.22 -5.51 -9.09
C VAL A 214 -11.96 -6.48 -8.18
N GLU A 215 -11.74 -7.77 -8.41
CA GLU A 215 -12.27 -8.88 -7.62
C GLU A 215 -11.13 -9.76 -7.14
N SER A 216 -11.34 -10.45 -6.02
CA SER A 216 -10.43 -11.46 -5.48
C SER A 216 -8.97 -10.99 -5.28
N PRO A 217 -8.70 -9.80 -4.69
CA PRO A 217 -7.36 -9.52 -4.22
C PRO A 217 -6.94 -10.59 -3.21
N LEU A 218 -5.71 -11.11 -3.33
CA LEU A 218 -5.25 -12.17 -2.43
C LEU A 218 -5.06 -11.63 -1.01
N ALA A 219 -5.75 -12.23 -0.04
CA ALA A 219 -5.43 -11.97 1.36
C ALA A 219 -4.05 -12.54 1.70
N MET A 220 -3.25 -11.77 2.44
CA MET A 220 -1.86 -12.08 2.74
C MET A 220 -1.54 -11.73 4.19
N ALA A 221 -0.62 -12.49 4.83
CA ALA A 221 0.05 -12.09 6.06
C ALA A 221 1.53 -12.48 6.01
N HIS A 222 2.39 -11.55 6.40
CA HIS A 222 3.81 -11.78 6.67
C HIS A 222 4.02 -11.96 8.16
N LEU A 223 4.78 -12.98 8.52
CA LEU A 223 5.10 -13.31 9.92
C LEU A 223 6.61 -13.46 10.06
N THR A 224 7.13 -12.99 11.20
CA THR A 224 8.44 -13.42 11.71
C THR A 224 8.23 -14.22 12.97
N ALA A 225 9.08 -15.22 13.22
CA ALA A 225 9.04 -16.00 14.43
C ALA A 225 10.45 -16.28 14.93
N THR A 226 10.74 -15.84 16.17
CA THR A 226 12.02 -16.07 16.81
C THR A 226 11.90 -17.23 17.80
N PHE A 227 12.67 -18.28 17.55
CA PHE A 227 12.85 -19.40 18.46
C PHE A 227 13.99 -19.11 19.42
N GLU A 228 13.72 -19.20 20.70
CA GLU A 228 14.67 -18.98 21.78
C GLU A 228 14.88 -20.28 22.58
N GLY A 229 16.10 -20.72 22.64
CA GLY A 229 16.52 -21.95 23.34
C GLY A 229 17.65 -21.68 24.32
N ALA A 230 18.56 -22.64 24.46
CA ALA A 230 19.72 -22.54 25.36
C ALA A 230 20.98 -23.06 24.68
N SER A 231 22.06 -22.25 24.68
CA SER A 231 23.35 -22.68 24.12
C SER A 231 24.04 -23.71 24.99
N ALA A 232 24.74 -24.64 24.36
CA ALA A 232 25.59 -25.63 25.04
C ALA A 232 26.71 -26.10 24.10
N HIS A 233 27.75 -26.72 24.66
CA HIS A 233 28.81 -27.29 23.82
C HIS A 233 28.32 -28.60 23.15
N ALA A 234 28.13 -28.56 21.84
CA ALA A 234 27.50 -29.62 21.06
C ALA A 234 28.16 -31.01 21.19
N GLY A 235 29.49 -31.07 21.41
CA GLY A 235 30.23 -32.32 21.58
C GLY A 235 30.46 -32.76 23.03
N LYS A 236 30.27 -31.86 24.04
CA LYS A 236 30.61 -32.15 25.45
C LYS A 236 29.37 -32.30 26.33
N ALA A 237 28.38 -31.44 26.11
CA ALA A 237 27.18 -31.38 26.96
C ALA A 237 25.93 -31.07 26.14
N PRO A 238 25.62 -31.82 25.05
CA PRO A 238 24.50 -31.52 24.16
C PRO A 238 23.14 -31.60 24.88
N ASN A 239 23.05 -32.33 25.95
CA ASN A 239 21.85 -32.50 26.79
C ASN A 239 21.56 -31.31 27.72
N GLU A 240 22.44 -30.33 27.78
CA GLU A 240 22.27 -29.11 28.61
C GLU A 240 21.75 -27.96 27.76
N GLY A 241 21.63 -28.11 26.43
CA GLY A 241 21.13 -27.11 25.52
C GLY A 241 19.70 -27.40 25.03
N ALA A 242 18.99 -26.34 24.64
CA ALA A 242 17.74 -26.37 23.88
C ALA A 242 18.00 -25.81 22.50
N ASN A 243 17.78 -26.62 21.44
CA ASN A 243 18.28 -26.31 20.12
C ASN A 243 17.25 -25.60 19.25
N ALA A 244 17.31 -24.25 19.18
CA ALA A 244 16.44 -23.40 18.39
C ALA A 244 16.52 -23.73 16.88
N MET A 245 17.69 -24.16 16.35
CA MET A 245 17.85 -24.55 14.95
C MET A 245 17.03 -25.81 14.61
N GLN A 246 16.95 -26.77 15.53
CA GLN A 246 16.10 -27.95 15.35
C GLN A 246 14.62 -27.61 15.41
N ALA A 247 14.22 -26.74 16.35
CA ALA A 247 12.85 -26.26 16.45
C ALA A 247 12.42 -25.57 15.15
N ALA A 248 13.21 -24.62 14.64
CA ALA A 248 12.96 -23.95 13.38
C ALA A 248 12.89 -24.92 12.18
N ALA A 249 13.80 -25.88 12.10
CA ALA A 249 13.79 -26.88 11.01
C ALA A 249 12.52 -27.75 11.01
N VAL A 250 12.05 -28.18 12.20
CA VAL A 250 10.79 -28.93 12.35
C VAL A 250 9.60 -28.07 11.99
N ALA A 251 9.58 -26.80 12.41
CA ALA A 251 8.53 -25.84 12.04
C ALA A 251 8.44 -25.66 10.52
N ILE A 252 9.56 -25.41 9.85
CA ILE A 252 9.62 -25.23 8.39
C ILE A 252 9.09 -26.48 7.67
N GLN A 253 9.54 -27.67 8.05
CA GLN A 253 9.06 -28.92 7.41
C GLN A 253 7.54 -29.09 7.53
N ASN A 254 6.97 -28.80 8.70
CA ASN A 254 5.55 -28.96 8.96
C ASN A 254 4.69 -27.82 8.38
N ALA A 255 5.25 -26.61 8.22
CA ALA A 255 4.56 -25.49 7.56
C ALA A 255 4.12 -25.84 6.13
N TYR A 256 4.98 -26.49 5.38
CA TYR A 256 4.63 -26.99 4.01
C TYR A 256 3.67 -28.20 4.03
N GLY A 257 3.45 -28.80 5.20
CA GLY A 257 2.50 -29.90 5.44
C GLY A 257 1.09 -29.42 5.83
N ILE A 258 0.84 -28.11 5.94
CA ILE A 258 -0.50 -27.56 6.23
C ILE A 258 -1.50 -28.07 5.18
N ALA A 259 -2.60 -28.64 5.66
CA ALA A 259 -3.62 -29.22 4.78
C ALA A 259 -4.23 -28.16 3.85
N ARG A 260 -4.40 -28.50 2.57
CA ARG A 260 -5.12 -27.64 1.64
C ARG A 260 -6.57 -27.51 2.07
N HIS A 261 -7.10 -26.30 2.02
CA HIS A 261 -8.51 -26.08 2.37
C HIS A 261 -9.43 -26.46 1.22
N ARG A 262 -10.62 -27.01 1.52
CA ARG A 262 -11.57 -27.45 0.50
C ARG A 262 -12.28 -26.26 -0.21
N ASP A 263 -12.34 -25.11 0.47
CA ASP A 263 -13.13 -23.97 0.03
C ASP A 263 -12.33 -22.96 -0.81
N GLY A 264 -11.03 -23.23 -1.07
CA GLY A 264 -10.21 -22.39 -1.93
C GLY A 264 -8.71 -22.59 -1.73
N ALA A 265 -7.92 -21.86 -2.50
CA ALA A 265 -6.47 -21.97 -2.47
C ALA A 265 -5.86 -21.25 -1.27
N THR A 266 -4.83 -21.90 -0.69
CA THR A 266 -3.94 -21.34 0.33
C THR A 266 -2.49 -21.52 -0.08
N ARG A 267 -1.62 -20.60 0.34
CA ARG A 267 -0.16 -20.67 0.14
C ARG A 267 0.53 -20.45 1.48
N VAL A 268 1.63 -21.13 1.67
CA VAL A 268 2.57 -20.92 2.78
C VAL A 268 3.97 -20.96 2.21
N ASN A 269 4.79 -20.00 2.56
CA ASN A 269 6.20 -19.97 2.20
C ASN A 269 7.04 -19.52 3.39
N VAL A 270 8.18 -20.17 3.63
CA VAL A 270 9.23 -19.68 4.53
C VAL A 270 10.37 -19.20 3.67
N GLY A 271 10.55 -17.88 3.63
CA GLY A 271 11.48 -17.21 2.71
C GLY A 271 12.88 -17.00 3.29
N ARG A 272 13.00 -16.95 4.62
CA ARG A 272 14.27 -16.67 5.29
C ARG A 272 14.39 -17.48 6.57
N ILE A 273 15.60 -17.87 6.89
CA ILE A 273 16.02 -18.41 8.19
C ILE A 273 17.38 -17.84 8.54
N GLU A 274 17.53 -17.35 9.77
CA GLU A 274 18.76 -16.80 10.28
C GLU A 274 18.97 -17.20 11.74
N GLY A 275 20.22 -17.53 12.14
CA GLY A 275 20.54 -17.84 13.54
C GLY A 275 21.70 -18.78 13.72
N GLY A 276 22.02 -19.05 14.98
CA GLY A 276 23.19 -19.83 15.40
C GLY A 276 24.50 -19.03 15.33
N SER A 277 25.53 -19.51 16.00
CA SER A 277 26.83 -18.82 16.14
C SER A 277 28.01 -19.63 15.60
N ALA A 278 28.09 -20.92 15.88
CA ALA A 278 29.19 -21.80 15.46
C ALA A 278 28.77 -23.27 15.41
N SER A 279 29.45 -24.07 14.59
CA SER A 279 29.12 -25.48 14.37
C SER A 279 29.27 -26.40 15.61
N ASN A 280 30.00 -25.96 16.64
CA ASN A 280 30.21 -26.70 17.90
C ASN A 280 29.41 -26.12 19.09
N VAL A 281 28.47 -25.22 18.81
CA VAL A 281 27.57 -24.60 19.80
C VAL A 281 26.11 -24.92 19.42
N ILE A 282 25.32 -25.40 20.39
CA ILE A 282 23.86 -25.52 20.24
C ILE A 282 23.29 -24.11 20.02
N ALA A 283 22.54 -23.93 18.94
CA ALA A 283 21.95 -22.61 18.60
C ALA A 283 20.90 -22.24 19.63
N GLU A 284 21.11 -21.09 20.29
CA GLU A 284 20.16 -20.54 21.27
C GLU A 284 19.08 -19.66 20.67
N GLU A 285 19.32 -19.13 19.46
CA GLU A 285 18.36 -18.27 18.77
C GLU A 285 18.33 -18.54 17.28
N VAL A 286 17.12 -18.62 16.72
CA VAL A 286 16.87 -18.69 15.28
C VAL A 286 15.58 -17.96 14.93
N THR A 287 15.65 -17.08 13.95
CA THR A 287 14.50 -16.37 13.39
C THR A 287 14.13 -16.92 12.01
N ILE A 288 12.85 -17.05 11.74
CA ILE A 288 12.30 -17.36 10.41
C ILE A 288 11.33 -16.27 9.98
N ASP A 289 11.33 -15.95 8.66
CA ASP A 289 10.33 -15.09 8.03
C ASP A 289 9.48 -15.94 7.09
N ALA A 290 8.17 -15.82 7.22
CA ALA A 290 7.19 -16.60 6.49
C ALA A 290 6.08 -15.73 5.95
N GLU A 291 5.46 -16.20 4.85
CA GLU A 291 4.28 -15.61 4.24
C GLU A 291 3.17 -16.65 4.13
N VAL A 292 1.94 -16.24 4.39
CA VAL A 292 0.74 -17.02 4.08
C VAL A 292 -0.19 -16.20 3.20
N ARG A 293 -0.86 -16.87 2.24
CA ARG A 293 -1.88 -16.25 1.39
C ARG A 293 -3.13 -17.13 1.31
N GLY A 294 -4.26 -16.50 1.06
CA GLY A 294 -5.54 -17.15 0.81
C GLY A 294 -6.38 -16.41 -0.23
N GLU A 295 -7.19 -17.12 -0.99
CA GLU A 295 -8.18 -16.51 -1.89
C GLU A 295 -9.22 -15.65 -1.15
N THR A 296 -9.37 -15.85 0.14
CA THR A 296 -10.20 -15.03 1.04
C THR A 296 -9.46 -14.76 2.33
N THR A 297 -9.87 -13.71 3.05
CA THR A 297 -9.36 -13.41 4.40
C THR A 297 -9.50 -14.61 5.35
N ALA A 298 -10.61 -15.34 5.27
CA ALA A 298 -10.84 -16.54 6.08
C ALA A 298 -9.82 -17.67 5.78
N LEU A 299 -9.49 -17.88 4.49
CA LEU A 299 -8.50 -18.88 4.08
C LEU A 299 -7.07 -18.47 4.47
N MET A 300 -6.71 -17.19 4.38
CA MET A 300 -5.43 -16.68 4.89
C MET A 300 -5.35 -16.87 6.40
N THR A 301 -6.41 -16.50 7.14
CA THR A 301 -6.48 -16.69 8.61
C THR A 301 -6.34 -18.15 9.01
N TYR A 302 -6.96 -19.07 8.26
CA TYR A 302 -6.76 -20.51 8.45
C TYR A 302 -5.28 -20.90 8.31
N ALA A 303 -4.64 -20.49 7.21
CA ALA A 303 -3.24 -20.83 6.95
C ALA A 303 -2.31 -20.24 8.02
N ARG A 304 -2.55 -19.00 8.45
CA ARG A 304 -1.81 -18.33 9.53
C ARG A 304 -1.97 -19.06 10.86
N THR A 305 -3.20 -19.37 11.26
CA THR A 305 -3.48 -20.08 12.54
C THR A 305 -2.81 -21.45 12.57
N GLU A 306 -2.84 -22.20 11.46
CA GLU A 306 -2.16 -23.49 11.37
C GLU A 306 -0.63 -23.34 11.43
N LEU A 307 -0.06 -22.30 10.79
CA LEU A 307 1.36 -22.00 10.87
C LEU A 307 1.75 -21.67 12.32
N GLU A 308 1.07 -20.75 12.98
CA GLU A 308 1.32 -20.40 14.39
C GLU A 308 1.26 -21.63 15.30
N ARG A 309 0.26 -22.49 15.14
CA ARG A 309 0.13 -23.74 15.87
C ARG A 309 1.35 -24.67 15.67
N ILE A 310 1.89 -24.73 14.45
CA ILE A 310 3.08 -25.51 14.11
C ILE A 310 4.32 -24.91 14.78
N LEU A 311 4.45 -23.58 14.78
CA LEU A 311 5.58 -22.88 15.41
C LEU A 311 5.64 -23.21 16.91
N TYR A 312 4.52 -23.07 17.63
CA TYR A 312 4.45 -23.40 19.06
C TYR A 312 4.73 -24.89 19.32
N ALA A 313 4.17 -25.81 18.54
CA ALA A 313 4.41 -27.24 18.71
C ALA A 313 5.87 -27.64 18.44
N ALA A 314 6.53 -27.01 17.48
CA ALA A 314 7.93 -27.24 17.16
C ALA A 314 8.86 -26.71 18.28
N ALA A 315 8.55 -25.56 18.85
CA ALA A 315 9.27 -25.01 20.00
C ALA A 315 9.18 -25.95 21.22
N GLU A 316 7.97 -26.37 21.60
CA GLU A 316 7.72 -27.31 22.69
C GLU A 316 8.47 -28.63 22.51
N LEU A 317 8.54 -29.17 21.29
CA LEU A 317 9.25 -30.42 20.99
C LEU A 317 10.74 -30.36 21.27
N HIS A 318 11.34 -29.17 21.30
CA HIS A 318 12.77 -28.94 21.48
C HIS A 318 13.12 -28.13 22.73
N ASP A 319 12.20 -28.02 23.68
CA ASP A 319 12.36 -27.23 24.92
C ASP A 319 12.76 -25.77 24.65
N CYS A 320 12.24 -25.17 23.54
CA CYS A 320 12.42 -23.79 23.17
C CYS A 320 11.15 -22.98 23.40
N ASP A 321 11.30 -21.67 23.55
CA ASP A 321 10.19 -20.71 23.37
C ASP A 321 10.10 -20.24 21.93
N VAL A 322 8.95 -19.71 21.51
CA VAL A 322 8.77 -19.05 20.20
C VAL A 322 7.81 -17.89 20.34
N THR A 323 8.16 -16.78 19.69
CA THR A 323 7.33 -15.58 19.63
C THR A 323 7.04 -15.25 18.15
N PRO A 324 5.86 -15.65 17.64
CA PRO A 324 5.41 -15.23 16.32
C PRO A 324 4.88 -13.78 16.38
N HIS A 325 5.24 -12.99 15.38
CA HIS A 325 4.71 -11.65 15.16
C HIS A 325 4.19 -11.52 13.73
N VAL A 326 2.98 -10.99 13.56
CA VAL A 326 2.47 -10.54 12.25
C VAL A 326 3.11 -9.19 11.96
N ILE A 327 3.92 -9.15 10.90
CA ILE A 327 4.64 -7.94 10.46
C ILE A 327 3.73 -7.07 9.62
N SER A 328 2.98 -7.68 8.69
CA SER A 328 2.00 -7.00 7.84
C SER A 328 0.94 -7.97 7.36
N GLU A 329 -0.23 -7.47 7.02
CA GLU A 329 -1.32 -8.26 6.47
C GLU A 329 -2.23 -7.40 5.59
N SER A 330 -2.96 -8.04 4.67
CA SER A 330 -4.01 -7.41 3.85
C SER A 330 -5.19 -8.34 3.68
N PRO A 331 -6.44 -7.86 3.85
CA PRO A 331 -7.64 -8.66 3.62
C PRO A 331 -7.98 -8.77 2.12
N CYS A 332 -8.81 -9.75 1.77
CA CYS A 332 -9.46 -9.86 0.47
C CYS A 332 -10.80 -9.13 0.51
N VAL A 333 -10.99 -8.13 -0.36
CA VAL A 333 -12.23 -7.36 -0.46
C VAL A 333 -12.53 -7.04 -1.92
N ASP A 334 -13.69 -7.47 -2.41
CA ASP A 334 -14.13 -7.23 -3.78
C ASP A 334 -14.70 -5.82 -3.96
N SER A 335 -14.55 -5.28 -5.15
CA SER A 335 -15.24 -4.05 -5.58
C SER A 335 -16.75 -4.29 -5.68
N HIS A 336 -17.55 -3.32 -5.20
CA HIS A 336 -19.00 -3.44 -5.21
C HIS A 336 -19.57 -3.23 -6.63
N PRO A 337 -20.40 -4.15 -7.17
CA PRO A 337 -20.91 -4.12 -8.55
C PRO A 337 -21.63 -2.82 -8.93
N ALA A 338 -22.33 -2.18 -7.98
CA ALA A 338 -23.01 -0.92 -8.26
C ALA A 338 -22.03 0.25 -8.56
N LEU A 339 -20.83 0.25 -7.95
CA LEU A 339 -19.79 1.24 -8.27
C LEU A 339 -19.08 0.89 -9.58
N GLN A 340 -18.83 -0.39 -9.85
CA GLN A 340 -18.30 -0.86 -11.13
C GLN A 340 -19.18 -0.37 -12.30
N GLU A 341 -20.50 -0.46 -12.16
CA GLU A 341 -21.44 0.03 -13.17
C GLU A 341 -21.35 1.55 -13.35
N VAL A 342 -21.22 2.34 -12.26
CA VAL A 342 -21.10 3.80 -12.34
C VAL A 342 -19.81 4.20 -13.03
N VAL A 343 -18.68 3.66 -12.56
CA VAL A 343 -17.35 3.94 -13.15
C VAL A 343 -17.33 3.55 -14.63
N GLY A 344 -17.83 2.35 -14.96
CA GLY A 344 -17.86 1.88 -16.35
C GLY A 344 -18.69 2.77 -17.27
N ASN A 345 -19.86 3.23 -16.81
CA ASN A 345 -20.70 4.15 -17.59
C ASN A 345 -20.07 5.52 -17.79
N VAL A 346 -19.40 6.06 -16.76
CA VAL A 346 -18.67 7.33 -16.85
C VAL A 346 -17.46 7.20 -17.77
N ALA A 347 -16.67 6.14 -17.62
CA ALA A 347 -15.45 5.91 -18.39
C ALA A 347 -15.69 5.95 -19.89
N TRP A 348 -16.79 5.39 -20.41
CA TRP A 348 -17.15 5.46 -21.84
C TRP A 348 -17.38 6.87 -22.36
N GLY A 349 -17.63 7.85 -21.49
CA GLY A 349 -17.79 9.27 -21.85
C GLY A 349 -16.49 10.07 -21.82
N VAL A 350 -15.40 9.51 -21.31
CA VAL A 350 -14.14 10.22 -21.11
C VAL A 350 -13.26 10.14 -22.36
N ASP A 351 -12.78 11.27 -22.82
CA ASP A 351 -11.85 11.35 -23.97
C ASP A 351 -10.55 10.58 -23.64
N GLY A 352 -10.15 9.72 -24.57
CA GLY A 352 -8.95 8.88 -24.45
C GLY A 352 -9.22 7.48 -23.89
N VAL A 353 -10.45 7.19 -23.44
CA VAL A 353 -10.85 5.82 -23.09
C VAL A 353 -11.26 5.07 -24.35
N GLU A 354 -10.62 3.93 -24.59
CA GLU A 354 -10.83 3.05 -25.74
C GLU A 354 -11.54 1.75 -25.35
N HIS A 355 -11.30 1.29 -24.12
CA HIS A 355 -11.85 0.04 -23.62
C HIS A 355 -12.20 0.13 -22.13
N VAL A 356 -13.31 -0.54 -21.74
CA VAL A 356 -13.75 -0.62 -20.33
C VAL A 356 -14.04 -2.07 -19.98
N ILE A 357 -13.32 -2.56 -18.98
CA ILE A 357 -13.51 -3.86 -18.37
C ILE A 357 -14.36 -3.66 -17.10
N PRO A 358 -15.55 -4.29 -16.98
CA PRO A 358 -16.41 -4.08 -15.81
C PRO A 358 -15.78 -4.53 -14.50
N SER A 359 -15.13 -5.70 -14.50
CA SER A 359 -14.35 -6.22 -13.36
C SER A 359 -13.32 -7.22 -13.84
N GLU A 360 -12.24 -7.40 -13.04
CA GLU A 360 -11.17 -8.35 -13.28
C GLU A 360 -10.63 -8.93 -11.97
N GLU A 361 -10.13 -10.18 -12.01
CA GLU A 361 -9.41 -10.77 -10.88
C GLU A 361 -8.09 -10.03 -10.66
N PHE A 362 -7.91 -9.43 -9.48
CA PHE A 362 -6.74 -8.60 -9.21
C PHE A 362 -5.43 -9.40 -9.09
N GLY A 363 -5.48 -10.59 -8.52
CA GLY A 363 -4.36 -11.53 -8.47
C GLY A 363 -3.17 -11.13 -7.60
N VAL A 364 -3.16 -9.91 -7.03
CA VAL A 364 -2.14 -9.39 -6.12
C VAL A 364 -2.75 -9.03 -4.76
N SER A 365 -1.88 -8.78 -3.77
CA SER A 365 -2.30 -8.31 -2.43
C SER A 365 -2.14 -6.81 -2.35
N GLU A 366 -3.04 -6.15 -1.61
CA GLU A 366 -3.12 -4.69 -1.51
C GLU A 366 -3.71 -4.31 -0.14
N ASP A 367 -3.02 -3.48 0.64
CA ASP A 367 -3.47 -3.13 1.99
C ASP A 367 -4.53 -2.01 2.02
N GLY A 368 -4.74 -1.29 0.92
CA GLY A 368 -5.88 -0.39 0.72
C GLY A 368 -7.24 -1.11 0.83
N THR A 369 -7.26 -2.43 0.70
CA THR A 369 -8.43 -3.27 0.97
C THR A 369 -8.94 -3.17 2.41
N TYR A 370 -8.11 -2.78 3.39
CA TYR A 370 -8.58 -2.47 4.75
C TYR A 370 -9.57 -1.30 4.77
N LEU A 371 -9.29 -0.27 3.97
CA LEU A 371 -10.19 0.88 3.88
C LEU A 371 -11.50 0.47 3.20
N MET A 372 -11.42 -0.36 2.14
CA MET A 372 -12.60 -0.90 1.46
C MET A 372 -13.45 -1.72 2.42
N GLN A 373 -12.82 -2.61 3.21
CA GLN A 373 -13.50 -3.43 4.22
C GLN A 373 -14.23 -2.56 5.25
N GLN A 374 -13.53 -1.56 5.81
CA GLN A 374 -14.08 -0.67 6.82
C GLN A 374 -15.36 0.05 6.34
N VAL A 375 -15.34 0.56 5.09
CA VAL A 375 -16.49 1.22 4.49
C VAL A 375 -17.62 0.25 4.20
N GLN A 376 -17.32 -0.93 3.65
CA GLN A 376 -18.35 -1.95 3.36
C GLN A 376 -18.98 -2.53 4.64
N ASP A 377 -18.19 -2.75 5.70
CA ASP A 377 -18.68 -3.22 7.00
C ASP A 377 -19.59 -2.17 7.68
N ALA A 378 -19.35 -0.87 7.40
CA ALA A 378 -20.23 0.22 7.84
C ALA A 378 -21.50 0.40 6.99
N GLY A 379 -21.64 -0.36 5.90
CA GLY A 379 -22.79 -0.33 4.99
C GLY A 379 -22.62 0.60 3.78
N GLY A 380 -21.45 1.20 3.59
CA GLY A 380 -21.06 1.93 2.38
C GLY A 380 -20.64 0.99 1.26
N LEU A 381 -20.24 1.55 0.12
CA LEU A 381 -19.76 0.81 -1.05
C LEU A 381 -18.32 1.18 -1.35
N ALA A 382 -17.52 0.22 -1.83
CA ALA A 382 -16.14 0.47 -2.22
C ALA A 382 -15.81 -0.13 -3.59
N SER A 383 -14.90 0.51 -4.34
CA SER A 383 -14.36 0.00 -5.59
C SER A 383 -12.90 0.34 -5.75
N TYR A 384 -12.12 -0.59 -6.29
CA TYR A 384 -10.74 -0.40 -6.68
C TYR A 384 -10.66 -0.31 -8.20
N VAL A 385 -10.24 0.82 -8.75
CA VAL A 385 -10.26 1.15 -10.18
C VAL A 385 -8.86 1.03 -10.76
N LEU A 386 -8.69 0.37 -11.91
CA LEU A 386 -7.42 0.39 -12.63
C LEU A 386 -7.50 1.36 -13.81
N VAL A 387 -6.49 2.23 -13.89
CA VAL A 387 -6.31 3.18 -14.99
C VAL A 387 -5.14 2.71 -15.83
N GLY A 388 -5.40 2.14 -16.98
CA GLY A 388 -4.37 1.64 -17.88
C GLY A 388 -3.37 2.70 -18.28
N THR A 389 -2.11 2.31 -18.38
CA THR A 389 -1.00 3.13 -18.87
C THR A 389 0.00 2.25 -19.62
N ASP A 390 0.44 2.73 -20.78
CA ASP A 390 1.57 2.08 -21.46
C ASP A 390 2.84 2.28 -20.61
N HIS A 391 3.55 1.20 -20.38
CA HIS A 391 4.81 1.21 -19.65
C HIS A 391 5.86 0.36 -20.38
N PRO A 392 7.14 0.80 -20.38
CA PRO A 392 8.18 0.11 -21.16
C PRO A 392 8.54 -1.26 -20.60
N THR A 393 8.34 -1.46 -19.29
CA THR A 393 8.65 -2.69 -18.57
C THR A 393 7.64 -2.90 -17.45
N SER A 394 7.58 -4.10 -16.87
CA SER A 394 6.70 -4.43 -15.74
C SER A 394 6.95 -3.52 -14.54
N HIS A 395 5.95 -3.39 -13.66
CA HIS A 395 6.09 -2.81 -12.33
C HIS A 395 7.27 -3.45 -11.59
N HIS A 396 7.84 -2.73 -10.63
CA HIS A 396 8.97 -3.15 -9.83
C HIS A 396 10.24 -3.46 -10.64
N THR A 397 10.46 -2.73 -11.74
CA THR A 397 11.70 -2.83 -12.53
C THR A 397 12.43 -1.49 -12.62
N PRO A 398 13.77 -1.49 -12.80
CA PRO A 398 14.57 -0.25 -12.85
C PRO A 398 14.23 0.73 -13.99
N THR A 399 13.52 0.26 -15.00
CA THR A 399 13.13 1.04 -16.20
C THR A 399 11.63 1.28 -16.29
N PHE A 400 10.89 1.04 -15.21
CA PHE A 400 9.47 1.36 -15.16
C PHE A 400 9.24 2.85 -15.37
N ASP A 401 8.23 3.18 -16.14
CA ASP A 401 7.70 4.53 -16.34
C ASP A 401 6.28 4.39 -16.90
N ILE A 402 5.50 5.45 -16.93
CA ILE A 402 4.13 5.46 -17.37
C ILE A 402 3.93 6.39 -18.58
N ASP A 403 2.88 6.17 -19.35
CA ASP A 403 2.36 7.18 -20.26
C ASP A 403 1.56 8.24 -19.49
N GLU A 404 2.05 9.48 -19.47
CA GLU A 404 1.43 10.58 -18.72
C GLU A 404 0.05 11.01 -19.26
N GLU A 405 -0.41 10.50 -20.43
CA GLU A 405 -1.79 10.70 -20.86
C GLU A 405 -2.80 10.02 -19.93
N SER A 406 -2.42 8.91 -19.28
CA SER A 406 -3.21 8.21 -18.27
C SER A 406 -3.61 9.10 -17.07
N LEU A 407 -2.78 10.08 -16.71
CA LEU A 407 -3.06 11.01 -15.61
C LEU A 407 -4.36 11.78 -15.84
N ALA A 408 -4.52 12.36 -17.03
CA ALA A 408 -5.72 13.12 -17.36
C ALA A 408 -6.97 12.24 -17.49
N ILE A 409 -6.81 10.99 -17.96
CA ILE A 409 -7.88 10.00 -18.03
C ILE A 409 -8.35 9.67 -16.61
N GLY A 410 -7.43 9.34 -15.70
CA GLY A 410 -7.74 9.02 -14.30
C GLY A 410 -8.47 10.17 -13.59
N VAL A 411 -7.98 11.41 -13.72
CA VAL A 411 -8.63 12.60 -13.15
C VAL A 411 -10.06 12.77 -13.67
N ASN A 412 -10.27 12.65 -14.98
CA ASN A 412 -11.60 12.84 -15.56
C ASN A 412 -12.56 11.75 -15.11
N ILE A 413 -12.14 10.48 -15.10
CA ILE A 413 -12.97 9.35 -14.65
C ILE A 413 -13.40 9.54 -13.20
N LEU A 414 -12.47 9.81 -12.31
CA LEU A 414 -12.77 9.95 -10.89
C LEU A 414 -13.65 11.18 -10.63
N SER A 415 -13.27 12.35 -11.16
CA SER A 415 -14.04 13.58 -10.92
C SER A 415 -15.46 13.51 -11.49
N GLU A 416 -15.66 12.95 -12.69
CA GLU A 416 -16.99 12.78 -13.28
C GLU A 416 -17.79 11.70 -12.54
N THR A 417 -17.17 10.63 -12.07
CA THR A 417 -17.81 9.62 -11.22
C THR A 417 -18.30 10.23 -9.91
N PHE A 418 -17.50 11.09 -9.27
CA PHE A 418 -17.90 11.73 -8.01
C PHE A 418 -19.04 12.73 -8.22
N VAL A 419 -19.03 13.50 -9.32
CA VAL A 419 -20.14 14.36 -9.70
C VAL A 419 -21.41 13.56 -10.00
N GLU A 420 -21.30 12.41 -10.66
CA GLU A 420 -22.46 11.54 -10.94
C GLU A 420 -23.03 10.96 -9.63
N LEU A 421 -22.17 10.48 -8.72
CA LEU A 421 -22.59 9.94 -7.43
C LEU A 421 -23.22 11.02 -6.52
N SER A 422 -22.73 12.27 -6.58
CA SER A 422 -23.28 13.36 -5.79
C SER A 422 -24.75 13.68 -6.12
N ARG A 423 -25.20 13.30 -7.33
CA ARG A 423 -26.60 13.44 -7.78
C ARG A 423 -27.51 12.30 -7.34
N ARG A 424 -26.91 11.18 -6.90
CA ARG A 424 -27.66 10.03 -6.40
C ARG A 424 -27.86 10.24 -4.90
N ARG A 425 -29.09 10.13 -4.45
CA ARG A 425 -29.35 10.08 -2.98
C ARG A 425 -28.86 8.73 -2.49
N PRO A 426 -28.07 8.69 -1.40
CA PRO A 426 -27.65 7.43 -0.78
C PRO A 426 -28.84 6.60 -0.31
#